data_30f0aca1d712c861cbb107d21f766cd4
#
_entry.id   30f0aca1d712c861cbb107d21f766cd4
#
_cell.length_a   1.000
_cell.length_b   1.000
_cell.length_c   1.000
_cell.angle_alpha   90.00
_cell.angle_beta   90.00
_cell.angle_gamma   90.00
#
_symmetry.space_group_name_H-M   'P 1'
#
loop_
_entity.id
_entity.type
_entity.pdbx_description
1 polymer ?
#
loop_
_entity_poly.entity_id
_entity_poly.type
_entity_poly.pdbx_seq_one_letter_code
_entity_poly.pdbx_strand_id
1 'polypeptide(L)'
;MNILFTEESWEDYLYWQLNDKKILKRINLIIKDIQRDPFSGIGKPEPLKFQLQGCWSRRIDQEHRIVYEIKKNDLRIICCRYHYK
;
A
#
# COMPACT_ATOMS: atom_id res chain seq x y z
N MET A 1 3.62 13.92 -5.84
CA MET A 1 3.34 12.67 -6.60
C MET A 1 1.85 12.38 -6.61
N ASN A 2 1.37 11.85 -7.71
CA ASN A 2 -0.02 11.44 -7.80
C ASN A 2 -0.20 10.06 -7.14
N ILE A 3 -1.42 9.79 -6.69
CA ILE A 3 -1.78 8.51 -6.10
C ILE A 3 -2.69 7.80 -7.09
N LEU A 4 -2.27 6.63 -7.57
CA LEU A 4 -3.05 5.84 -8.51
C LEU A 4 -3.41 4.51 -7.87
N PHE A 5 -4.69 4.16 -7.92
CA PHE A 5 -5.15 2.86 -7.48
C PHE A 5 -5.35 1.96 -8.68
N THR A 6 -4.87 0.72 -8.60
CA THR A 6 -5.30 -0.30 -9.54
C THR A 6 -6.75 -0.66 -9.25
N GLU A 7 -7.38 -1.38 -10.16
CA GLU A 7 -8.75 -1.83 -9.93
C GLU A 7 -8.83 -2.67 -8.64
N GLU A 8 -7.88 -3.59 -8.45
CA GLU A 8 -7.85 -4.42 -7.25
C GLU A 8 -7.69 -3.58 -5.98
N SER A 9 -6.73 -2.66 -5.97
CA SER A 9 -6.49 -1.87 -4.76
C SER A 9 -7.63 -0.93 -4.45
N TRP A 10 -8.31 -0.43 -5.48
CA TRP A 10 -9.49 0.40 -5.29
C TRP A 10 -10.61 -0.40 -4.61
N GLU A 11 -10.84 -1.64 -5.05
CA GLU A 11 -11.81 -2.52 -4.41
C GLU A 11 -11.42 -2.83 -2.97
N ASP A 12 -10.12 -3.05 -2.71
CA ASP A 12 -9.63 -3.26 -1.34
C ASP A 12 -9.92 -2.04 -0.47
N TYR A 13 -9.64 -0.86 -1.00
CA TYR A 13 -9.84 0.38 -0.26
C TYR A 13 -11.32 0.60 0.08
N LEU A 14 -12.20 0.34 -0.88
CA LEU A 14 -13.65 0.43 -0.65
C LEU A 14 -14.11 -0.58 0.39
N TYR A 15 -13.54 -1.79 0.38
CA TYR A 15 -13.85 -2.80 1.38
C TYR A 15 -13.57 -2.27 2.79
N TRP A 16 -12.42 -1.65 3.01
CA TRP A 16 -12.07 -1.10 4.31
C TRP A 16 -12.97 0.07 4.70
N GLN A 17 -13.33 0.89 3.74
CA GLN A 17 -14.24 2.01 3.98
C GLN A 17 -15.57 1.53 4.54
N LEU A 18 -16.05 0.38 4.09
CA LEU A 18 -17.33 -0.18 4.52
C LEU A 18 -17.22 -1.04 5.78
N ASN A 19 -16.06 -1.67 5.99
CA ASN A 19 -15.96 -2.74 6.99
C ASN A 19 -15.06 -2.46 8.18
N ASP A 20 -14.04 -1.60 8.05
CA ASP A 20 -13.11 -1.37 9.14
C ASP A 20 -12.41 -0.01 9.02
N LYS A 21 -12.94 0.95 9.73
CA LYS A 21 -12.42 2.32 9.65
C LYS A 21 -11.06 2.49 10.31
N LYS A 22 -10.67 1.63 11.24
CA LYS A 22 -9.34 1.67 11.84
C LYS A 22 -8.29 1.29 10.82
N ILE A 23 -8.56 0.26 10.04
CA ILE A 23 -7.64 -0.15 8.98
C ILE A 23 -7.59 0.92 7.89
N LEU A 24 -8.72 1.50 7.53
CA LEU A 24 -8.75 2.59 6.57
C LEU A 24 -7.86 3.75 7.02
N LYS A 25 -7.97 4.15 8.27
CA LYS A 25 -7.13 5.21 8.83
C LYS A 25 -5.65 4.86 8.73
N ARG A 26 -5.31 3.61 9.05
CA ARG A 26 -3.92 3.14 8.98
C ARG A 26 -3.40 3.18 7.55
N ILE A 27 -4.21 2.75 6.59
CA ILE A 27 -3.85 2.82 5.17
C ILE A 27 -3.59 4.26 4.76
N ASN A 28 -4.46 5.18 5.16
CA ASN A 28 -4.30 6.59 4.82
C ASN A 28 -3.01 7.17 5.40
N LEU A 29 -2.67 6.79 6.64
CA LEU A 29 -1.41 7.20 7.25
C LEU A 29 -0.21 6.65 6.49
N ILE A 30 -0.28 5.39 6.08
CA ILE A 30 0.81 4.77 5.33
C ILE A 30 0.98 5.47 3.98
N ILE A 31 -0.11 5.75 3.28
CA ILE A 31 -0.03 6.46 1.99
C ILE A 31 0.64 7.82 2.17
N LYS A 32 0.26 8.58 3.19
CA LYS A 32 0.90 9.84 3.49
C LYS A 32 2.40 9.68 3.76
N ASP A 33 2.75 8.64 4.50
CA ASP A 33 4.15 8.40 4.84
C ASP A 33 4.96 7.97 3.61
N ILE A 34 4.37 7.21 2.70
CA ILE A 34 5.01 6.86 1.42
C ILE A 34 5.27 8.12 0.60
N GLN A 35 4.35 9.06 0.59
CA GLN A 35 4.54 10.31 -0.14
C GLN A 35 5.70 11.12 0.42
N ARG A 36 5.94 11.03 1.72
CA ARG A 36 7.08 11.66 2.38
C ARG A 36 8.39 10.97 2.01
N ASP A 37 8.42 9.65 2.10
CA ASP A 37 9.59 8.84 1.76
C ASP A 37 9.11 7.43 1.37
N PRO A 38 9.19 7.08 0.08
CA PRO A 38 8.68 5.78 -0.38
C PRO A 38 9.41 4.58 0.18
N PHE A 39 10.64 4.74 0.68
CA PHE A 39 11.49 3.61 1.00
C PHE A 39 11.84 3.49 2.47
N SER A 40 11.35 4.39 3.31
CA SER A 40 11.56 4.29 4.75
C SER A 40 10.37 4.91 5.50
N GLY A 41 10.13 4.42 6.70
CA GLY A 41 9.06 4.96 7.53
C GLY A 41 8.24 3.88 8.20
N ILE A 42 6.96 4.17 8.45
CA ILE A 42 6.09 3.27 9.21
C ILE A 42 5.72 2.03 8.40
N GLY A 43 5.37 0.96 9.12
CA GLY A 43 4.90 -0.28 8.48
C GLY A 43 5.99 -1.15 7.90
N LYS A 44 7.24 -0.94 8.29
CA LYS A 44 8.39 -1.76 7.85
C LYS A 44 8.48 -1.87 6.34
N PRO A 45 8.79 -0.78 5.62
CA PRO A 45 8.93 -0.83 4.17
C PRO A 45 9.93 -1.89 3.74
N GLU A 46 9.56 -2.69 2.75
CA GLU A 46 10.34 -3.83 2.31
C GLU A 46 10.23 -4.00 0.80
N PRO A 47 11.39 -4.09 0.09
CA PRO A 47 11.33 -4.37 -1.35
C PRO A 47 10.92 -5.81 -1.60
N LEU A 48 10.12 -6.04 -2.62
CA LEU A 48 9.64 -7.36 -2.98
C LEU A 48 10.48 -7.96 -4.10
N LYS A 49 10.32 -9.27 -4.32
CA LYS A 49 11.16 -10.03 -5.24
C LYS A 49 10.29 -10.77 -6.26
N PHE A 50 10.96 -11.39 -7.23
CA PHE A 50 10.35 -12.25 -8.25
C PHE A 50 9.30 -11.48 -9.06
N GLN A 51 8.08 -11.97 -9.15
CA GLN A 51 7.04 -11.33 -9.95
C GLN A 51 6.70 -9.92 -9.48
N LEU A 52 7.00 -9.62 -8.21
CA LEU A 52 6.73 -8.30 -7.63
C LEU A 52 7.98 -7.44 -7.52
N GLN A 53 9.05 -7.81 -8.21
CA GLN A 53 10.27 -7.02 -8.21
C GLN A 53 9.97 -5.59 -8.71
N GLY A 54 10.49 -4.61 -7.98
CA GLY A 54 10.20 -3.20 -8.24
C GLY A 54 9.08 -2.66 -7.37
N CYS A 55 8.31 -3.54 -6.75
CA CYS A 55 7.28 -3.15 -5.78
C CYS A 55 7.84 -3.20 -4.37
N TRP A 56 7.16 -2.50 -3.49
CA TRP A 56 7.45 -2.45 -2.06
C TRP A 56 6.20 -2.81 -1.29
N SER A 57 6.36 -3.26 -0.06
CA SER A 57 5.22 -3.48 0.83
C SER A 57 5.42 -2.77 2.15
N ARG A 58 4.32 -2.41 2.78
CA ARG A 58 4.30 -1.95 4.16
C ARG A 58 3.17 -2.67 4.90
N ARG A 59 3.41 -2.96 6.17
CA ARG A 59 2.42 -3.63 7.01
C ARG A 59 1.33 -2.67 7.42
N ILE A 60 0.09 -3.06 7.15
CA ILE A 60 -1.07 -2.36 7.69
C ILE A 60 -1.32 -2.88 9.10
N ASP A 61 -1.38 -4.20 9.25
CA ASP A 61 -1.43 -4.90 10.53
C ASP A 61 -0.71 -6.23 10.37
N GLN A 62 -0.96 -7.21 11.26
CA GLN A 62 -0.27 -8.49 11.19
C GLN A 62 -0.65 -9.30 9.96
N GLU A 63 -1.86 -9.11 9.46
CA GLU A 63 -2.38 -9.90 8.35
C GLU A 63 -2.27 -9.16 7.01
N HIS A 64 -2.51 -7.86 7.01
CA HIS A 64 -2.69 -7.10 5.77
C HIS A 64 -1.49 -6.25 5.42
N ARG A 65 -1.25 -6.13 4.11
CA ARG A 65 -0.14 -5.35 3.57
C ARG A 65 -0.66 -4.41 2.50
N ILE A 66 0.00 -3.27 2.36
CA ILE A 66 -0.15 -2.43 1.19
C ILE A 66 1.05 -2.71 0.29
N VAL A 67 0.80 -3.03 -0.97
CA VAL A 67 1.83 -3.24 -1.98
C VAL A 67 1.75 -2.08 -2.96
N TYR A 68 2.90 -1.48 -3.26
CA TYR A 68 2.94 -0.29 -4.08
C TYR A 68 4.23 -0.22 -4.87
N GLU A 69 4.24 0.63 -5.89
CA GLU A 69 5.46 0.94 -6.61
C GLU A 69 5.49 2.44 -6.92
N ILE A 70 6.70 2.96 -7.11
CA ILE A 70 6.90 4.34 -7.54
C ILE A 70 7.32 4.30 -8.99
N LYS A 71 6.57 4.99 -9.85
CA LYS A 71 6.86 5.00 -11.27
C LYS A 71 6.60 6.40 -11.82
N LYS A 72 7.62 7.01 -12.40
CA LYS A 72 7.52 8.37 -12.95
C LYS A 72 6.96 9.37 -11.95
N ASN A 73 7.43 9.28 -10.72
CA ASN A 73 6.98 10.13 -9.62
C ASN A 73 5.50 9.96 -9.26
N ASP A 74 4.89 8.84 -9.65
CA ASP A 74 3.55 8.48 -9.21
C ASP A 74 3.61 7.32 -8.24
N LEU A 75 2.74 7.35 -7.23
CA LEU A 75 2.56 6.25 -6.31
C LEU A 75 1.43 5.37 -6.85
N ARG A 76 1.77 4.15 -7.24
CA ARG A 76 0.78 3.17 -7.70
C ARG A 76 0.54 2.16 -6.60
N ILE A 77 -0.70 2.08 -6.13
CA ILE A 77 -1.10 1.12 -5.11
C ILE A 77 -1.64 -0.11 -5.80
N ILE A 78 -0.98 -1.25 -5.58
CA ILE A 78 -1.26 -2.50 -6.27
C ILE A 78 -2.35 -3.29 -5.55
N CYS A 79 -2.25 -3.37 -4.22
CA CYS A 79 -3.27 -3.97 -3.37
C CYS A 79 -3.09 -3.46 -1.96
N CYS A 80 -4.13 -3.57 -1.14
CA CYS A 80 -4.05 -3.16 0.26
C CYS A 80 -4.93 -4.03 1.17
N ARG A 81 -5.00 -5.33 0.84
CA ARG A 81 -5.72 -6.30 1.63
C ARG A 81 -5.01 -7.64 1.52
N TYR A 82 -4.97 -8.41 2.62
CA TYR A 82 -4.29 -9.69 2.73
C TYR A 82 -2.77 -9.57 2.56
N HIS A 83 -2.11 -10.70 2.54
CA HIS A 83 -0.71 -10.81 2.17
C HIS A 83 -0.59 -10.92 0.67
N TYR A 84 0.50 -10.39 0.13
CA TYR A 84 0.88 -10.70 -1.23
C TYR A 84 1.52 -12.09 -1.26
N LYS A 85 1.52 -12.69 -2.42
CA LYS A 85 2.20 -13.99 -2.61
C LYS A 85 3.22 -13.90 -3.70
#